data_05469ae2900dd3c9f2f7a4f74c77acb5
#
_entry.id   05469ae2900dd3c9f2f7a4f74c77acb5
#
_cell.length_a   1.000
_cell.length_b   1.000
_cell.length_c   1.000
_cell.angle_alpha   90.00
_cell.angle_beta   90.00
_cell.angle_gamma   90.00
#
_symmetry.space_group_name_H-M   'P 1'
#
loop_
_entity.id
_entity.type
_entity.pdbx_description
1 polymer ?
#
loop_
_entity_poly.entity_id
_entity_poly.type
_entity_poly.pdbx_seq_one_letter_code
_entity_poly.pdbx_strand_id
1 'polypeptide(L)'
;AGRRPAVLTRGYRRSSAAPAVVVGPDPGRPVETIGDEPAELARRLPGVPIVVDADRVRGGGTAIALGADIVVLDDGFQHLRLERDLDLVLVDAGDPWGGGRLPPRGRLREPLAALARASAVLVTKVPGDHGPVVESVRAAVEVHAGAIPVLAARLRLSRVRTAKGWQPADALAGRRLFAFAGVGRPGAFAALLEEAGVELAGSRWFPDHHRYTVAELESLAATAAGAGATLVTTGKDAVKLPVDAPVWEIEAEMEPVDGSWDRLWELLPGGAP
;
A
#
# COMPACT_ATOMS: atom_id res chain seq x y z
N ALA A 1 -20.32 7.40 6.39
CA ALA A 1 -19.37 8.51 6.46
C ALA A 1 -19.64 9.38 7.70
N GLY A 2 -18.84 10.42 7.93
CA GLY A 2 -18.94 11.26 9.14
C GLY A 2 -17.90 10.88 10.23
N ARG A 3 -17.19 9.78 10.09
CA ARG A 3 -16.06 9.41 10.96
C ARG A 3 -14.83 10.29 10.66
N ARG A 4 -14.03 10.55 11.69
CA ARG A 4 -12.78 11.28 11.60
C ARG A 4 -11.62 10.28 11.76
N PRO A 5 -11.07 9.75 10.66
CA PRO A 5 -10.01 8.76 10.73
C PRO A 5 -8.64 9.39 11.02
N ALA A 6 -7.77 8.61 11.64
CA ALA A 6 -6.32 8.82 11.62
C ALA A 6 -5.63 7.51 11.27
N VAL A 7 -4.46 7.59 10.62
CA VAL A 7 -3.60 6.42 10.40
C VAL A 7 -2.45 6.46 11.41
N LEU A 8 -2.17 5.33 12.03
CA LEU A 8 -1.05 5.18 12.96
C LEU A 8 -0.06 4.16 12.41
N THR A 9 1.13 4.63 12.05
CA THR A 9 2.20 3.81 11.48
C THR A 9 3.50 3.89 12.30
N ARG A 10 4.40 2.94 12.10
CA ARG A 10 5.71 2.91 12.77
C ARG A 10 6.72 3.87 12.15
N GLY A 11 6.61 4.14 10.86
CA GLY A 11 7.64 4.84 10.11
C GLY A 11 8.91 3.99 9.95
N TYR A 12 8.78 2.86 9.30
CA TYR A 12 9.89 1.94 9.07
C TYR A 12 11.03 2.62 8.32
N ARG A 13 12.29 2.36 8.74
CA ARG A 13 13.53 2.91 8.15
C ARG A 13 13.62 4.44 8.09
N ARG A 14 12.81 5.17 8.85
CA ARG A 14 12.99 6.63 8.97
C ARG A 14 14.26 6.99 9.75
N SER A 15 14.82 8.16 9.45
CA SER A 15 16.04 8.65 10.12
C SER A 15 15.79 9.21 11.52
N SER A 16 14.55 9.63 11.83
CA SER A 16 14.17 10.19 13.14
C SER A 16 13.37 9.18 13.95
N ALA A 17 13.74 8.96 15.21
CA ALA A 17 12.95 8.18 16.17
C ALA A 17 11.83 9.00 16.84
N ALA A 18 11.85 10.33 16.72
CA ALA A 18 10.85 11.21 17.36
C ALA A 18 9.45 10.98 16.78
N PRO A 19 8.39 11.01 17.60
CA PRO A 19 7.02 11.00 17.10
C PRO A 19 6.78 12.14 16.12
N ALA A 20 5.97 11.88 15.10
CA ALA A 20 5.60 12.89 14.11
C ALA A 20 4.11 12.78 13.74
N VAL A 21 3.52 13.92 13.39
CA VAL A 21 2.19 13.98 12.78
C VAL A 21 2.35 14.65 11.42
N VAL A 22 1.76 14.05 10.40
CA VAL A 22 1.75 14.56 9.03
C VAL A 22 0.31 14.67 8.57
N VAL A 23 -0.07 15.83 8.03
CA VAL A 23 -1.40 16.05 7.46
C VAL A 23 -1.21 16.65 6.07
N GLY A 24 -1.46 15.83 5.03
CA GLY A 24 -1.20 16.21 3.65
C GLY A 24 0.29 16.27 3.28
N PRO A 25 0.59 16.65 2.03
CA PRO A 25 1.95 16.81 1.55
C PRO A 25 2.67 17.93 2.32
N ASP A 26 3.88 17.67 2.77
CA ASP A 26 4.76 18.67 3.42
C ASP A 26 6.08 18.74 2.65
N PRO A 27 6.21 19.63 1.65
CA PRO A 27 7.41 19.76 0.84
C PRO A 27 8.64 20.20 1.63
N GLY A 28 8.45 20.84 2.79
CA GLY A 28 9.52 21.28 3.69
C GLY A 28 10.07 20.18 4.58
N ARG A 29 9.40 19.03 4.65
CA ARG A 29 9.81 17.92 5.51
C ARG A 29 10.47 16.81 4.69
N PRO A 30 11.74 16.51 4.91
CA PRO A 30 12.40 15.41 4.22
C PRO A 30 11.70 14.08 4.46
N VAL A 31 11.43 13.32 3.40
CA VAL A 31 10.74 12.02 3.45
C VAL A 31 11.47 11.05 4.40
N GLU A 32 12.79 11.17 4.48
CA GLU A 32 13.63 10.37 5.38
C GLU A 32 13.26 10.50 6.86
N THR A 33 12.72 11.65 7.26
CA THR A 33 12.39 11.91 8.67
C THR A 33 11.12 11.21 9.11
N ILE A 34 10.20 10.96 8.18
CA ILE A 34 8.91 10.31 8.43
C ILE A 34 8.82 8.91 7.85
N GLY A 35 9.52 8.64 6.75
CA GLY A 35 9.49 7.39 5.98
C GLY A 35 8.68 7.50 4.70
N ASP A 36 8.99 6.64 3.72
CA ASP A 36 8.35 6.64 2.39
C ASP A 36 6.83 6.37 2.50
N GLU A 37 6.43 5.36 3.29
CA GLU A 37 5.02 4.96 3.45
C GLU A 37 4.16 6.05 4.10
N PRO A 38 4.55 6.67 5.23
CA PRO A 38 3.79 7.81 5.78
C PRO A 38 3.71 9.01 4.83
N ALA A 39 4.76 9.28 4.05
CA ALA A 39 4.76 10.36 3.06
C ALA A 39 3.78 10.07 1.91
N GLU A 40 3.74 8.83 1.42
CA GLU A 40 2.77 8.38 0.43
C GLU A 40 1.35 8.48 0.97
N LEU A 41 1.10 7.96 2.18
CA LEU A 41 -0.22 8.02 2.82
C LEU A 41 -0.70 9.47 2.97
N ALA A 42 0.15 10.39 3.41
CA ALA A 42 -0.21 11.80 3.56
C ALA A 42 -0.60 12.46 2.22
N ARG A 43 0.01 12.04 1.11
CA ARG A 43 -0.35 12.50 -0.24
C ARG A 43 -1.67 11.89 -0.74
N ARG A 44 -1.92 10.62 -0.43
CA ARG A 44 -3.11 9.89 -0.87
C ARG A 44 -4.36 10.24 -0.06
N LEU A 45 -4.17 10.63 1.19
CA LEU A 45 -5.24 10.88 2.16
C LEU A 45 -5.19 12.33 2.66
N PRO A 46 -5.45 13.33 1.79
CA PRO A 46 -5.42 14.73 2.19
C PRO A 46 -6.43 15.00 3.31
N GLY A 47 -5.96 15.66 4.38
CA GLY A 47 -6.79 15.97 5.55
C GLY A 47 -6.87 14.86 6.61
N VAL A 48 -6.37 13.66 6.34
CA VAL A 48 -6.28 12.58 7.35
C VAL A 48 -4.95 12.68 8.07
N PRO A 49 -4.94 12.77 9.42
CA PRO A 49 -3.70 12.75 10.19
C PRO A 49 -2.99 11.39 10.07
N ILE A 50 -1.70 11.42 9.71
CA ILE A 50 -0.81 10.26 9.74
C ILE A 50 0.09 10.41 10.95
N VAL A 51 -0.15 9.63 11.98
CA VAL A 51 0.65 9.61 13.21
C VAL A 51 1.77 8.58 13.05
N VAL A 52 3.00 9.04 13.15
CA VAL A 52 4.20 8.20 12.98
C VAL A 52 4.86 8.02 14.34
N ASP A 53 4.61 6.89 14.98
CA ASP A 53 5.14 6.59 16.31
C ASP A 53 5.41 5.09 16.47
N ALA A 54 6.60 4.74 16.95
CA ALA A 54 6.96 3.35 17.29
C ALA A 54 6.18 2.84 18.51
N ASP A 55 5.86 3.73 19.48
CA ASP A 55 4.96 3.42 20.57
C ASP A 55 3.51 3.66 20.13
N ARG A 56 2.82 2.59 19.79
CA ARG A 56 1.44 2.62 19.29
C ARG A 56 0.43 3.11 20.33
N VAL A 57 0.70 2.90 21.60
CA VAL A 57 -0.20 3.39 22.68
C VAL A 57 -0.13 4.91 22.76
N ARG A 58 1.08 5.47 22.75
CA ARG A 58 1.30 6.92 22.71
C ARG A 58 0.74 7.53 21.41
N GLY A 59 1.05 6.90 20.27
CA GLY A 59 0.54 7.34 18.97
C GLY A 59 -0.99 7.31 18.87
N GLY A 60 -1.65 6.31 19.44
CA GLY A 60 -3.10 6.24 19.57
C GLY A 60 -3.67 7.40 20.39
N GLY A 61 -3.05 7.72 21.53
CA GLY A 61 -3.40 8.89 22.33
C GLY A 61 -3.25 10.21 21.54
N THR A 62 -2.20 10.32 20.73
CA THR A 62 -2.00 11.48 19.84
C THR A 62 -3.13 11.57 18.78
N ALA A 63 -3.50 10.45 18.15
CA ALA A 63 -4.60 10.43 17.18
C ALA A 63 -5.93 10.87 17.81
N ILE A 64 -6.24 10.39 19.02
CA ILE A 64 -7.44 10.81 19.78
C ILE A 64 -7.39 12.30 20.10
N ALA A 65 -6.25 12.83 20.56
CA ALA A 65 -6.07 14.25 20.84
C ALA A 65 -6.25 15.14 19.60
N LEU A 66 -5.99 14.61 18.40
CA LEU A 66 -6.27 15.27 17.11
C LEU A 66 -7.75 15.17 16.71
N GLY A 67 -8.58 14.53 17.53
CA GLY A 67 -10.01 14.39 17.32
C GLY A 67 -10.42 13.18 16.46
N ALA A 68 -9.53 12.21 16.24
CA ALA A 68 -9.89 10.98 15.56
C ALA A 68 -10.85 10.15 16.40
N ASP A 69 -11.89 9.60 15.76
CA ASP A 69 -12.85 8.65 16.35
C ASP A 69 -12.68 7.23 15.77
N ILE A 70 -11.80 7.08 14.78
CA ILE A 70 -11.33 5.79 14.27
C ILE A 70 -9.83 5.88 13.98
N VAL A 71 -9.08 4.87 14.42
CA VAL A 71 -7.63 4.80 14.18
C VAL A 71 -7.31 3.53 13.40
N VAL A 72 -6.74 3.68 12.22
CA VAL A 72 -6.26 2.58 11.39
C VAL A 72 -4.79 2.34 11.70
N LEU A 73 -4.48 1.17 12.28
CA LEU A 73 -3.10 0.77 12.53
C LEU A 73 -2.50 0.13 11.28
N ASP A 74 -1.50 0.77 10.72
CA ASP A 74 -0.66 0.18 9.69
C ASP A 74 0.36 -0.78 10.33
N ASP A 75 0.39 -2.02 9.83
CA ASP A 75 1.24 -3.11 10.35
C ASP A 75 1.06 -3.33 11.87
N GLY A 76 -0.20 -3.38 12.32
CA GLY A 76 -0.56 -3.41 13.74
C GLY A 76 -0.76 -4.80 14.35
N PHE A 77 -0.91 -5.87 13.56
CA PHE A 77 -1.35 -7.19 14.03
C PHE A 77 -0.45 -7.81 15.11
N GLN A 78 0.87 -7.60 15.05
CA GLN A 78 1.85 -8.06 16.03
C GLN A 78 1.93 -7.15 17.29
N HIS A 79 1.23 -6.00 17.30
CA HIS A 79 1.31 -5.07 18.42
C HIS A 79 0.24 -5.37 19.49
N LEU A 80 0.49 -6.33 20.35
CA LEU A 80 -0.48 -6.85 21.33
C LEU A 80 -0.79 -5.91 22.51
N ARG A 81 -0.02 -4.82 22.69
CA ARG A 81 -0.21 -3.86 23.80
C ARG A 81 -1.36 -2.89 23.60
N LEU A 82 -1.87 -2.79 22.37
CA LEU A 82 -2.99 -1.93 22.02
C LEU A 82 -4.18 -2.83 21.69
N GLU A 83 -5.28 -2.67 22.43
CA GLU A 83 -6.55 -3.32 22.13
C GLU A 83 -7.11 -2.78 20.80
N ARG A 84 -7.71 -3.65 20.01
CA ARG A 84 -8.27 -3.31 18.70
C ARG A 84 -9.66 -3.89 18.56
N ASP A 85 -10.55 -3.13 17.97
CA ASP A 85 -11.92 -3.56 17.72
C ASP A 85 -12.01 -4.53 16.53
N LEU A 86 -11.05 -4.40 15.56
CA LEU A 86 -11.00 -5.23 14.38
C LEU A 86 -9.55 -5.47 13.96
N ASP A 87 -9.20 -6.74 13.75
CA ASP A 87 -7.93 -7.19 13.19
C ASP A 87 -8.14 -7.75 11.78
N LEU A 88 -7.80 -6.97 10.76
CA LEU A 88 -7.81 -7.39 9.36
C LEU A 88 -6.42 -7.89 8.95
N VAL A 89 -6.31 -9.19 8.67
CA VAL A 89 -5.06 -9.79 8.18
C VAL A 89 -5.05 -9.77 6.65
N LEU A 90 -4.00 -9.18 6.07
CA LEU A 90 -3.81 -9.15 4.62
C LEU A 90 -2.92 -10.31 4.19
N VAL A 91 -3.39 -11.06 3.19
CA VAL A 91 -2.69 -12.22 2.61
C VAL A 91 -2.46 -11.96 1.12
N ASP A 92 -1.21 -11.94 0.68
CA ASP A 92 -0.87 -11.74 -0.74
C ASP A 92 -1.16 -13.02 -1.55
N ALA A 93 -2.03 -12.96 -2.53
CA ALA A 93 -2.44 -14.11 -3.34
C ALA A 93 -1.28 -14.82 -4.04
N GLY A 94 -0.22 -14.07 -4.39
CA GLY A 94 0.96 -14.63 -5.07
C GLY A 94 1.86 -15.48 -4.17
N ASP A 95 1.75 -15.33 -2.84
CA ASP A 95 2.47 -16.16 -1.85
C ASP A 95 1.78 -16.04 -0.49
N PRO A 96 0.65 -16.72 -0.31
CA PRO A 96 -0.24 -16.54 0.84
C PRO A 96 0.45 -16.68 2.20
N TRP A 97 1.37 -17.60 2.30
CA TRP A 97 1.96 -17.99 3.59
C TRP A 97 3.48 -17.79 3.66
N GLY A 98 4.10 -17.09 2.69
CA GLY A 98 5.52 -16.76 2.75
C GLY A 98 6.45 -17.97 2.89
N GLY A 99 6.08 -19.09 2.26
CA GLY A 99 6.80 -20.38 2.41
C GLY A 99 6.35 -21.19 3.63
N GLY A 100 5.29 -20.79 4.34
CA GLY A 100 4.66 -21.56 5.43
C GLY A 100 5.49 -21.72 6.70
N ARG A 101 6.60 -20.97 6.84
CA ARG A 101 7.55 -21.08 7.95
C ARG A 101 7.99 -19.71 8.45
N LEU A 102 8.42 -19.69 9.71
CA LEU A 102 9.04 -18.51 10.32
C LEU A 102 10.48 -18.31 9.79
N PRO A 103 11.05 -17.10 9.89
CA PRO A 103 12.45 -16.85 9.59
C PRO A 103 13.37 -17.77 10.39
N PRO A 104 14.51 -18.20 9.83
CA PRO A 104 15.02 -17.87 8.49
C PRO A 104 14.48 -18.76 7.35
N ARG A 105 13.62 -19.74 7.63
CA ARG A 105 13.14 -20.75 6.68
C ARG A 105 11.92 -20.32 5.86
N GLY A 106 11.29 -19.21 6.19
CA GLY A 106 10.13 -18.65 5.52
C GLY A 106 9.94 -17.17 5.91
N ARG A 107 8.82 -16.59 5.53
CA ARG A 107 8.52 -15.17 5.72
C ARG A 107 7.33 -14.90 6.65
N LEU A 108 6.76 -15.94 7.29
CA LEU A 108 5.72 -15.73 8.29
C LEU A 108 6.29 -14.94 9.47
N ARG A 109 5.60 -13.90 9.88
CA ARG A 109 5.95 -13.11 11.09
C ARG A 109 5.54 -13.84 12.37
N GLU A 110 4.46 -14.63 12.30
CA GLU A 110 3.93 -15.47 13.37
C GLU A 110 3.48 -16.81 12.82
N PRO A 111 3.34 -17.87 13.65
CA PRO A 111 2.71 -19.12 13.23
C PRO A 111 1.27 -18.86 12.75
N LEU A 112 0.75 -19.69 11.84
CA LEU A 112 -0.62 -19.56 11.34
C LEU A 112 -1.69 -19.61 12.44
N ALA A 113 -1.41 -20.26 13.57
CA ALA A 113 -2.27 -20.25 14.75
C ALA A 113 -2.57 -18.83 15.27
N ALA A 114 -1.73 -17.82 14.95
CA ALA A 114 -1.98 -16.43 15.28
C ALA A 114 -3.22 -15.86 14.58
N LEU A 115 -3.68 -16.47 13.47
CA LEU A 115 -4.93 -16.13 12.80
C LEU A 115 -6.15 -16.22 13.72
N ALA A 116 -6.09 -17.00 14.82
CA ALA A 116 -7.15 -17.04 15.82
C ALA A 116 -7.49 -15.65 16.44
N ARG A 117 -6.62 -14.65 16.29
CA ARG A 117 -6.88 -13.26 16.72
C ARG A 117 -7.52 -12.40 15.63
N ALA A 118 -7.52 -12.87 14.38
CA ALA A 118 -8.04 -12.10 13.26
C ALA A 118 -9.58 -12.01 13.31
N SER A 119 -10.11 -10.84 13.00
CA SER A 119 -11.54 -10.63 12.80
C SER A 119 -11.97 -10.98 11.37
N ALA A 120 -11.07 -10.79 10.41
CA ALA A 120 -11.25 -11.14 9.01
C ALA A 120 -9.90 -11.30 8.31
N VAL A 121 -9.89 -11.97 7.17
CA VAL A 121 -8.74 -12.07 6.26
C VAL A 121 -9.12 -11.46 4.91
N LEU A 122 -8.23 -10.63 4.35
CA LEU A 122 -8.35 -10.08 3.01
C LEU A 122 -7.25 -10.65 2.12
N VAL A 123 -7.64 -11.46 1.13
CA VAL A 123 -6.71 -11.94 0.09
C VAL A 123 -6.52 -10.83 -0.93
N THR A 124 -5.31 -10.28 -0.99
CA THR A 124 -4.97 -9.13 -1.81
C THR A 124 -4.29 -9.55 -3.11
N LYS A 125 -4.38 -8.69 -4.14
CA LYS A 125 -3.75 -8.90 -5.46
C LYS A 125 -4.17 -10.21 -6.10
N VAL A 126 -5.45 -10.58 -5.93
CA VAL A 126 -5.96 -11.80 -6.55
C VAL A 126 -5.95 -11.67 -8.08
N PRO A 127 -5.61 -12.75 -8.82
CA PRO A 127 -5.69 -12.78 -10.28
C PRO A 127 -7.14 -12.78 -10.78
N GLY A 128 -7.35 -12.71 -12.09
CA GLY A 128 -8.67 -12.81 -12.70
C GLY A 128 -9.43 -14.08 -12.29
N ASP A 129 -8.78 -15.24 -12.40
CA ASP A 129 -9.26 -16.48 -11.81
C ASP A 129 -8.72 -16.64 -10.38
N HIS A 130 -9.45 -16.11 -9.44
CA HIS A 130 -9.04 -16.05 -8.02
C HIS A 130 -9.65 -17.17 -7.15
N GLY A 131 -10.64 -17.90 -7.66
CA GLY A 131 -11.33 -18.95 -6.91
C GLY A 131 -10.39 -19.93 -6.20
N PRO A 132 -9.44 -20.56 -6.89
CA PRO A 132 -8.55 -21.55 -6.27
C PRO A 132 -7.70 -21.00 -5.12
N VAL A 133 -7.11 -19.78 -5.26
CA VAL A 133 -6.28 -19.21 -4.20
C VAL A 133 -7.09 -18.73 -3.00
N VAL A 134 -8.25 -18.14 -3.24
CA VAL A 134 -9.15 -17.70 -2.15
C VAL A 134 -9.64 -18.88 -1.38
N GLU A 135 -10.02 -19.97 -2.02
CA GLU A 135 -10.50 -21.19 -1.36
C GLU A 135 -9.38 -21.88 -0.57
N SER A 136 -8.17 -21.92 -1.11
CA SER A 136 -7.01 -22.43 -0.37
C SER A 136 -6.71 -21.61 0.91
N VAL A 137 -6.84 -20.28 0.82
CA VAL A 137 -6.69 -19.42 2.00
C VAL A 137 -7.82 -19.64 2.98
N ARG A 138 -9.07 -19.76 2.51
CA ARG A 138 -10.25 -20.04 3.34
C ARG A 138 -10.08 -21.33 4.13
N ALA A 139 -9.66 -22.41 3.50
CA ALA A 139 -9.43 -23.69 4.16
C ALA A 139 -8.37 -23.58 5.27
N ALA A 140 -7.29 -22.86 5.04
CA ALA A 140 -6.27 -22.64 6.06
C ALA A 140 -6.77 -21.75 7.21
N VAL A 141 -7.56 -20.71 6.91
CA VAL A 141 -8.17 -19.83 7.91
C VAL A 141 -9.16 -20.62 8.79
N GLU A 142 -9.99 -21.47 8.20
CA GLU A 142 -10.94 -22.31 8.94
C GLU A 142 -10.26 -23.20 9.96
N VAL A 143 -9.10 -23.79 9.59
CA VAL A 143 -8.30 -24.64 10.51
C VAL A 143 -7.75 -23.86 11.70
N HIS A 144 -7.34 -22.60 11.50
CA HIS A 144 -6.60 -21.84 12.52
C HIS A 144 -7.40 -20.77 13.25
N ALA A 145 -8.49 -20.27 12.65
CA ALA A 145 -9.30 -19.18 13.17
C ALA A 145 -10.81 -19.49 13.19
N GLY A 146 -11.23 -20.64 12.65
CA GLY A 146 -12.64 -20.94 12.49
C GLY A 146 -13.32 -20.14 11.37
N ALA A 147 -14.62 -19.97 11.46
CA ALA A 147 -15.47 -19.39 10.41
C ALA A 147 -15.43 -17.83 10.42
N ILE A 148 -14.26 -17.23 10.28
CA ILE A 148 -14.14 -15.79 10.08
C ILE A 148 -14.26 -15.42 8.59
N PRO A 149 -14.70 -14.18 8.24
CA PRO A 149 -14.79 -13.74 6.86
C PRO A 149 -13.45 -13.78 6.12
N VAL A 150 -13.45 -14.38 4.91
CA VAL A 150 -12.33 -14.30 3.96
C VAL A 150 -12.82 -13.53 2.75
N LEU A 151 -12.27 -12.35 2.58
CA LEU A 151 -12.57 -11.38 1.54
C LEU A 151 -11.48 -11.42 0.48
N ALA A 152 -11.76 -10.88 -0.72
CA ALA A 152 -10.78 -10.81 -1.80
C ALA A 152 -10.77 -9.45 -2.46
N ALA A 153 -9.57 -8.97 -2.84
CA ALA A 153 -9.39 -7.75 -3.61
C ALA A 153 -8.27 -7.90 -4.64
N ARG A 154 -8.50 -7.35 -5.82
CA ARG A 154 -7.48 -7.24 -6.87
C ARG A 154 -6.80 -5.88 -6.83
N LEU A 155 -5.54 -5.83 -7.23
CA LEU A 155 -4.87 -4.57 -7.45
C LEU A 155 -5.26 -4.04 -8.83
N ARG A 156 -5.67 -2.77 -8.92
CA ARG A 156 -6.10 -2.14 -10.15
C ARG A 156 -5.50 -0.75 -10.29
N LEU A 157 -5.16 -0.36 -11.51
CA LEU A 157 -4.83 1.04 -11.77
C LEU A 157 -6.06 1.89 -11.56
N SER A 158 -5.95 2.92 -10.72
CA SER A 158 -7.05 3.83 -10.43
C SER A 158 -6.89 5.15 -11.16
N ARG A 159 -5.72 5.75 -11.08
CA ARG A 159 -5.44 7.05 -11.69
C ARG A 159 -3.96 7.27 -11.96
N VAL A 160 -3.68 8.28 -12.78
CA VAL A 160 -2.32 8.71 -13.11
C VAL A 160 -2.16 10.21 -12.86
N ARG A 161 -1.06 10.61 -12.24
CA ARG A 161 -0.70 12.03 -12.11
C ARG A 161 0.21 12.44 -13.25
N THR A 162 -0.25 13.39 -14.04
CA THR A 162 0.45 13.99 -15.17
C THR A 162 0.81 15.45 -14.85
N ALA A 163 1.44 16.16 -15.77
CA ALA A 163 1.65 17.61 -15.65
C ALA A 163 0.32 18.42 -15.53
N LYS A 164 -0.82 17.82 -15.94
CA LYS A 164 -2.15 18.42 -15.83
C LYS A 164 -2.88 18.03 -14.54
N GLY A 165 -2.20 17.38 -13.59
CA GLY A 165 -2.78 16.85 -12.37
C GLY A 165 -3.25 15.39 -12.52
N TRP A 166 -4.09 14.95 -11.57
CA TRP A 166 -4.63 13.60 -11.56
C TRP A 166 -5.64 13.37 -12.67
N GLN A 167 -5.49 12.28 -13.39
CA GLN A 167 -6.36 11.82 -14.47
C GLN A 167 -6.78 10.37 -14.17
N PRO A 168 -7.96 9.92 -14.64
CA PRO A 168 -8.33 8.51 -14.59
C PRO A 168 -7.30 7.62 -15.30
N ALA A 169 -7.26 6.32 -14.95
CA ALA A 169 -6.29 5.37 -15.51
C ALA A 169 -6.40 5.20 -17.05
N ASP A 170 -7.58 5.42 -17.62
CA ASP A 170 -7.83 5.37 -19.06
C ASP A 170 -7.04 6.44 -19.85
N ALA A 171 -6.55 7.50 -19.20
CA ALA A 171 -5.62 8.46 -19.80
C ALA A 171 -4.28 7.80 -20.24
N LEU A 172 -4.01 6.57 -19.82
CA LEU A 172 -2.86 5.75 -20.25
C LEU A 172 -3.13 4.99 -21.55
N ALA A 173 -4.39 4.82 -21.95
CA ALA A 173 -4.75 4.02 -23.12
C ALA A 173 -4.03 4.49 -24.40
N GLY A 174 -3.45 3.54 -25.11
CA GLY A 174 -2.70 3.79 -26.34
C GLY A 174 -1.36 4.50 -26.18
N ARG A 175 -0.89 4.69 -24.95
CA ARG A 175 0.42 5.30 -24.67
C ARG A 175 1.50 4.23 -24.56
N ARG A 176 2.70 4.62 -25.02
CA ARG A 176 3.92 3.87 -24.74
C ARG A 176 4.54 4.38 -23.45
N LEU A 177 4.80 3.48 -22.51
CA LEU A 177 5.33 3.81 -21.20
C LEU A 177 6.73 3.21 -21.01
N PHE A 178 7.59 3.92 -20.30
CA PHE A 178 8.83 3.39 -19.74
C PHE A 178 8.70 3.41 -18.22
N ALA A 179 8.69 2.25 -17.58
CA ALA A 179 8.45 2.14 -16.14
C ALA A 179 9.75 2.05 -15.35
N PHE A 180 9.82 2.72 -14.20
CA PHE A 180 10.86 2.44 -13.21
C PHE A 180 10.26 2.39 -11.81
N ALA A 181 10.84 1.57 -10.94
CA ALA A 181 10.43 1.50 -9.55
C ALA A 181 11.50 0.85 -8.67
N GLY A 182 11.56 1.30 -7.41
CA GLY A 182 12.28 0.68 -6.30
C GLY A 182 11.32 -0.05 -5.36
N VAL A 183 10.78 -1.17 -5.83
CA VAL A 183 9.77 -1.98 -5.12
C VAL A 183 10.22 -3.44 -5.01
N GLY A 184 9.74 -4.12 -3.98
CA GLY A 184 10.12 -5.52 -3.71
C GLY A 184 9.66 -6.54 -4.77
N ARG A 185 8.65 -6.21 -5.57
CA ARG A 185 8.10 -7.07 -6.64
C ARG A 185 7.86 -6.26 -7.93
N PRO A 186 8.91 -5.91 -8.66
CA PRO A 186 8.80 -5.07 -9.86
C PRO A 186 7.94 -5.70 -10.96
N GLY A 187 7.96 -7.03 -11.11
CA GLY A 187 7.12 -7.74 -12.07
C GLY A 187 5.61 -7.55 -11.85
N ALA A 188 5.19 -7.34 -10.59
CA ALA A 188 3.78 -7.06 -10.31
C ALA A 188 3.35 -5.67 -10.81
N PHE A 189 4.26 -4.69 -10.79
CA PHE A 189 4.00 -3.37 -11.35
C PHE A 189 3.96 -3.40 -12.89
N ALA A 190 4.86 -4.17 -13.52
CA ALA A 190 4.82 -4.37 -14.98
C ALA A 190 3.50 -5.04 -15.41
N ALA A 191 3.12 -6.13 -14.75
CA ALA A 191 1.86 -6.83 -15.04
C ALA A 191 0.64 -5.93 -14.88
N LEU A 192 0.61 -5.08 -13.85
CA LEU A 192 -0.47 -4.12 -13.62
C LEU A 192 -0.62 -3.12 -14.78
N LEU A 193 0.50 -2.66 -15.35
CA LEU A 193 0.51 -1.78 -16.52
C LEU A 193 0.03 -2.51 -17.77
N GLU A 194 0.48 -3.74 -17.98
CA GLU A 194 0.07 -4.60 -19.12
C GLU A 194 -1.43 -4.93 -19.05
N GLU A 195 -1.96 -5.26 -17.88
CA GLU A 195 -3.40 -5.48 -17.66
C GLU A 195 -4.25 -4.24 -17.97
N ALA A 196 -3.69 -3.04 -17.79
CA ALA A 196 -4.34 -1.79 -18.18
C ALA A 196 -4.29 -1.50 -19.69
N GLY A 197 -3.72 -2.41 -20.50
CA GLY A 197 -3.67 -2.29 -21.95
C GLY A 197 -2.69 -1.24 -22.46
N VAL A 198 -1.64 -0.90 -21.68
CA VAL A 198 -0.59 0.02 -22.11
C VAL A 198 0.57 -0.72 -22.76
N GLU A 199 1.21 -0.10 -23.74
CA GLU A 199 2.45 -0.63 -24.34
C GLU A 199 3.65 -0.28 -23.43
N LEU A 200 4.26 -1.30 -22.81
CA LEU A 200 5.47 -1.13 -22.03
C LEU A 200 6.69 -1.14 -22.97
N ALA A 201 7.23 0.04 -23.30
CA ALA A 201 8.40 0.20 -24.17
C ALA A 201 9.71 -0.23 -23.51
N GLY A 202 9.72 -0.34 -22.18
CA GLY A 202 10.85 -0.80 -21.39
C GLY A 202 10.66 -0.53 -19.91
N SER A 203 11.60 -1.05 -19.12
CA SER A 203 11.56 -0.84 -17.68
C SER A 203 12.96 -0.84 -17.07
N ARG A 204 13.11 -0.17 -15.92
CA ARG A 204 14.31 -0.24 -15.09
C ARG A 204 13.93 -0.39 -13.62
N TRP A 205 14.40 -1.47 -13.02
CA TRP A 205 14.10 -1.80 -11.64
C TRP A 205 15.27 -1.49 -10.72
N PHE A 206 14.96 -0.97 -9.54
CA PHE A 206 15.92 -0.59 -8.51
C PHE A 206 15.66 -1.40 -7.22
N PRO A 207 16.63 -1.51 -6.33
CA PRO A 207 16.40 -2.07 -4.99
C PRO A 207 15.27 -1.35 -4.26
N ASP A 208 14.56 -2.09 -3.39
CA ASP A 208 13.51 -1.50 -2.57
C ASP A 208 14.04 -0.35 -1.71
N HIS A 209 13.29 0.75 -1.63
CA HIS A 209 13.65 2.02 -1.00
C HIS A 209 14.84 2.76 -1.67
N HIS A 210 15.11 2.50 -2.96
CA HIS A 210 16.13 3.22 -3.70
C HIS A 210 15.91 4.74 -3.65
N ARG A 211 17.02 5.50 -3.58
CA ARG A 211 17.03 6.96 -3.68
C ARG A 211 17.59 7.33 -5.04
N TYR A 212 16.81 8.06 -5.79
CA TYR A 212 17.16 8.43 -7.15
C TYR A 212 18.09 9.65 -7.16
N THR A 213 19.23 9.52 -7.82
CA THR A 213 20.12 10.66 -8.11
C THR A 213 19.61 11.44 -9.32
N VAL A 214 20.01 12.71 -9.44
CA VAL A 214 19.67 13.54 -10.61
C VAL A 214 20.14 12.87 -11.91
N ALA A 215 21.35 12.33 -11.93
CA ALA A 215 21.92 11.66 -13.12
C ALA A 215 21.13 10.39 -13.51
N GLU A 216 20.61 9.64 -12.52
CA GLU A 216 19.74 8.48 -12.81
C GLU A 216 18.41 8.91 -13.43
N LEU A 217 17.79 9.97 -12.91
CA LEU A 217 16.53 10.51 -13.44
C LEU A 217 16.71 11.06 -14.85
N GLU A 218 17.80 11.79 -15.12
CA GLU A 218 18.16 12.28 -16.47
C GLU A 218 18.36 11.11 -17.45
N SER A 219 19.07 10.06 -17.02
CA SER A 219 19.29 8.85 -17.82
C SER A 219 17.99 8.12 -18.13
N LEU A 220 17.08 8.00 -17.14
CA LEU A 220 15.76 7.40 -17.32
C LEU A 220 14.90 8.21 -18.29
N ALA A 221 14.89 9.54 -18.14
CA ALA A 221 14.15 10.45 -19.02
C ALA A 221 14.67 10.38 -20.46
N ALA A 222 15.99 10.38 -20.67
CA ALA A 222 16.60 10.23 -21.98
C ALA A 222 16.28 8.89 -22.63
N THR A 223 16.30 7.79 -21.85
CA THR A 223 15.97 6.45 -22.33
C THR A 223 14.51 6.37 -22.76
N ALA A 224 13.59 6.89 -21.92
CA ALA A 224 12.16 6.93 -22.24
C ALA A 224 11.89 7.77 -23.49
N ALA A 225 12.50 8.95 -23.61
CA ALA A 225 12.36 9.81 -24.78
C ALA A 225 12.90 9.15 -26.05
N GLY A 226 14.06 8.49 -26.00
CA GLY A 226 14.61 7.71 -27.11
C GLY A 226 13.72 6.55 -27.57
N ALA A 227 12.92 6.00 -26.67
CA ALA A 227 11.92 4.98 -26.97
C ALA A 227 10.56 5.57 -27.40
N GLY A 228 10.40 6.89 -27.46
CA GLY A 228 9.10 7.54 -27.71
C GLY A 228 8.07 7.25 -26.62
N ALA A 229 8.52 7.03 -25.40
CA ALA A 229 7.69 6.59 -24.27
C ALA A 229 7.60 7.68 -23.18
N THR A 230 6.50 7.64 -22.43
CA THR A 230 6.33 8.46 -21.22
C THR A 230 6.96 7.74 -20.00
N LEU A 231 7.77 8.45 -19.24
CA LEU A 231 8.40 7.90 -18.05
C LEU A 231 7.38 7.84 -16.90
N VAL A 232 7.24 6.66 -16.27
CA VAL A 232 6.26 6.42 -15.20
C VAL A 232 6.88 5.73 -13.99
N THR A 233 6.33 6.00 -12.81
CA THR A 233 6.75 5.36 -11.55
C THR A 233 5.56 5.14 -10.60
N THR A 234 5.81 4.45 -9.48
CA THR A 234 4.82 4.23 -8.42
C THR A 234 4.68 5.44 -7.49
N GLY A 235 3.56 5.55 -6.76
CA GLY A 235 3.37 6.57 -5.71
C GLY A 235 4.47 6.52 -4.64
N LYS A 236 4.90 5.32 -4.23
CA LYS A 236 5.99 5.10 -3.27
C LYS A 236 7.32 5.70 -3.73
N ASP A 237 7.61 5.64 -5.03
CA ASP A 237 8.84 6.21 -5.58
C ASP A 237 8.68 7.69 -5.90
N ALA A 238 7.50 8.11 -6.34
CA ALA A 238 7.22 9.50 -6.68
C ALA A 238 7.43 10.48 -5.49
N VAL A 239 7.21 10.03 -4.24
CA VAL A 239 7.47 10.88 -3.05
C VAL A 239 8.94 11.20 -2.83
N LYS A 240 9.86 10.46 -3.47
CA LYS A 240 11.31 10.63 -3.38
C LYS A 240 11.88 11.48 -4.50
N LEU A 241 11.04 11.86 -5.47
CA LEU A 241 11.46 12.63 -6.65
C LEU A 241 11.29 14.13 -6.42
N PRO A 242 12.08 14.97 -7.14
CA PRO A 242 11.78 16.40 -7.21
C PRO A 242 10.33 16.64 -7.65
N VAL A 243 9.74 17.72 -7.14
CA VAL A 243 8.32 18.05 -7.40
C VAL A 243 8.03 18.28 -8.89
N ASP A 244 9.03 18.79 -9.61
CA ASP A 244 8.99 19.12 -11.03
C ASP A 244 9.57 18.03 -11.95
N ALA A 245 9.87 16.85 -11.40
CA ALA A 245 10.37 15.72 -12.20
C ALA A 245 9.38 15.39 -13.33
N PRO A 246 9.85 15.25 -14.59
CA PRO A 246 8.99 14.95 -15.74
C PRO A 246 8.57 13.46 -15.76
N VAL A 247 8.03 13.01 -14.66
CA VAL A 247 7.64 11.62 -14.40
C VAL A 247 6.16 11.56 -14.08
N TRP A 248 5.44 10.67 -14.73
CA TRP A 248 4.06 10.39 -14.36
C TRP A 248 4.01 9.41 -13.20
N GLU A 249 3.15 9.70 -12.24
CA GLU A 249 2.93 8.84 -11.09
C GLU A 249 1.70 7.97 -11.32
N ILE A 250 1.89 6.66 -11.17
CA ILE A 250 0.82 5.67 -11.27
C ILE A 250 0.29 5.38 -9.86
N GLU A 251 -1.00 5.51 -9.69
CA GLU A 251 -1.69 5.08 -8.48
C GLU A 251 -2.54 3.84 -8.76
N ALA A 252 -2.38 2.85 -7.89
CA ALA A 252 -3.18 1.65 -7.88
C ALA A 252 -3.92 1.53 -6.56
N GLU A 253 -5.08 0.89 -6.58
CA GLU A 253 -5.90 0.64 -5.41
C GLU A 253 -6.39 -0.81 -5.38
N MET A 254 -6.81 -1.24 -4.18
CA MET A 254 -7.44 -2.55 -4.00
C MET A 254 -8.92 -2.41 -4.31
N GLU A 255 -9.37 -3.09 -5.35
CA GLU A 255 -10.78 -3.21 -5.73
C GLU A 255 -11.35 -4.52 -5.16
N PRO A 256 -12.46 -4.49 -4.39
CA PRO A 256 -13.09 -5.71 -3.91
C PRO A 256 -13.63 -6.52 -5.09
N VAL A 257 -13.49 -7.85 -5.02
CA VAL A 257 -13.90 -8.73 -6.14
C VAL A 257 -15.38 -9.08 -6.07
N ASP A 258 -15.96 -9.05 -4.88
CA ASP A 258 -17.31 -9.57 -4.60
C ASP A 258 -18.18 -8.62 -3.75
N GLY A 259 -17.97 -7.33 -3.88
CA GLY A 259 -18.74 -6.32 -3.13
C GLY A 259 -18.39 -6.23 -1.64
N SER A 260 -17.25 -6.77 -1.25
CA SER A 260 -16.94 -7.13 0.12
C SER A 260 -16.47 -6.00 1.03
N TRP A 261 -16.38 -4.74 0.56
CA TRP A 261 -16.15 -3.63 1.49
C TRP A 261 -17.31 -3.45 2.46
N ASP A 262 -18.54 -3.66 2.03
CA ASP A 262 -19.72 -3.57 2.91
C ASP A 262 -19.65 -4.61 4.03
N ARG A 263 -19.23 -5.83 3.70
CA ARG A 263 -19.01 -6.91 4.69
C ARG A 263 -17.90 -6.58 5.69
N LEU A 264 -16.87 -5.86 5.26
CA LEU A 264 -15.80 -5.40 6.16
C LEU A 264 -16.32 -4.32 7.13
N TRP A 265 -17.14 -3.39 6.62
CA TRP A 265 -17.74 -2.34 7.45
C TRP A 265 -18.72 -2.87 8.48
N GLU A 266 -19.45 -3.95 8.18
CA GLU A 266 -20.33 -4.63 9.11
C GLU A 266 -19.61 -5.22 10.34
N LEU A 267 -18.30 -5.49 10.22
CA LEU A 267 -17.47 -5.98 11.33
C LEU A 267 -17.04 -4.87 12.30
N LEU A 268 -17.14 -3.61 11.93
CA LEU A 268 -16.78 -2.50 12.81
C LEU A 268 -17.85 -2.28 13.90
N PRO A 269 -17.45 -1.91 15.13
CA PRO A 269 -18.38 -1.47 16.15
C PRO A 269 -19.24 -0.29 15.66
N GLY A 270 -20.56 -0.47 15.69
CA GLY A 270 -21.52 0.51 15.19
C GLY A 270 -21.96 0.35 13.74
N GLY A 271 -21.52 -0.70 13.05
CA GLY A 271 -21.94 -1.05 11.71
C GLY A 271 -21.38 -0.16 10.59
N ALA A 272 -21.88 -0.36 9.36
CA ALA A 272 -21.52 0.43 8.20
C ALA A 272 -21.83 1.94 8.41
N PRO A 273 -21.02 2.82 7.83
CA PRO A 273 -21.25 4.27 7.88
C PRO A 273 -22.48 4.71 7.11
#